data_39d02df7a2175f9d7e512dacd99ed92f
#
_entry.id   39d02df7a2175f9d7e512dacd99ed92f
#
_cell.length_a   1.000
_cell.length_b   1.000
_cell.length_c   1.000
_cell.angle_alpha   90.00
_cell.angle_beta   90.00
_cell.angle_gamma   90.00
#
_symmetry.space_group_name_H-M   'P 1'
#
loop_
_entity.id
_entity.type
_entity.pdbx_description
1 polymer ?
#
loop_
_entity_poly.entity_id
_entity_poly.type
_entity_poly.pdbx_seq_one_letter_code
_entity_poly.pdbx_strand_id
1 'polypeptide(L)'
;EIVSRDWSSDVCSSDLVDYVVMGQVLQAGTGQITARQAAIAAGLPREVPAITINKVCLSGLNAIAMADQMIRAGEADVVVAGGMESMSQAPYLLPKAREGLRIGDGQVVDSLIHDGLWSTFTKQHMGESSDAVNRELGITRAEQDAWAARSHRRAAAAWDSGSLAEEVVAVEVPGKGGPTLVDRDEGVRADSTAEKLATLRPAFVEGGTITAGNASQVSDGAAALVVARREVADALGVTPYAEVVAHGMAATGFPYLHTVPALALQAALKKAGLEASALDRLEVNEAFAAVALHATRMLGVDEEKANVHGGAVALGHPIGASGARLALTLCHEMRRTGVALAAATLCGGGGQGDALILRRVG
;
A
#
# COMPACT_ATOMS: atom_id res chain seq x y z
N GLU A 1 -10.87 7.97 -13.96
CA GLU A 1 -9.81 8.93 -13.62
C GLU A 1 -9.69 9.09 -12.11
N ILE A 2 -8.49 9.36 -11.61
CA ILE A 2 -8.24 9.52 -10.17
C ILE A 2 -8.24 11.00 -9.85
N VAL A 3 -9.14 11.41 -8.98
CA VAL A 3 -9.25 12.77 -8.48
C VAL A 3 -8.94 12.77 -6.98
N SER A 4 -7.94 13.53 -6.56
CA SER A 4 -7.71 13.86 -5.16
C SER A 4 -8.01 15.34 -4.98
N ARG A 5 -8.78 15.71 -3.96
CA ARG A 5 -9.15 17.12 -3.72
C ARG A 5 -9.30 17.44 -2.24
N ASP A 6 -8.98 18.67 -1.91
CA ASP A 6 -9.40 19.31 -0.67
C ASP A 6 -10.95 19.43 -0.67
N TRP A 7 -11.61 18.70 0.22
CA TRP A 7 -13.07 18.65 0.36
C TRP A 7 -13.69 19.95 0.85
N SER A 8 -12.91 21.01 1.02
CA SER A 8 -13.37 22.33 1.47
C SER A 8 -14.02 23.17 0.38
N SER A 9 -14.03 22.73 -0.89
CA SER A 9 -14.66 23.47 -1.99
C SER A 9 -15.92 22.77 -2.49
N ASP A 10 -16.99 23.53 -2.63
CA ASP A 10 -18.38 23.20 -2.99
C ASP A 10 -18.63 22.38 -4.29
N VAL A 11 -17.63 21.75 -4.87
CA VAL A 11 -17.70 21.15 -6.23
C VAL A 11 -17.76 19.62 -6.24
N CYS A 12 -17.42 18.94 -5.16
CA CYS A 12 -17.67 17.49 -5.03
C CYS A 12 -18.71 17.28 -3.94
N SER A 13 -19.97 17.30 -4.31
CA SER A 13 -21.01 16.94 -3.37
C SER A 13 -20.87 15.44 -3.06
N SER A 14 -20.91 15.10 -1.79
CA SER A 14 -20.97 13.71 -1.30
C SER A 14 -22.10 12.90 -1.98
N ASP A 15 -23.08 13.59 -2.52
CA ASP A 15 -24.26 13.04 -3.21
C ASP A 15 -23.94 12.43 -4.57
N LEU A 16 -22.74 12.66 -5.12
CA LEU A 16 -22.29 12.08 -6.39
C LEU A 16 -21.61 10.73 -6.25
N VAL A 17 -21.31 10.29 -5.03
CA VAL A 17 -20.62 9.02 -4.81
C VAL A 17 -21.60 7.86 -4.91
N ASP A 18 -21.37 6.95 -5.85
CA ASP A 18 -22.21 5.76 -6.06
C ASP A 18 -21.79 4.58 -5.19
N TYR A 19 -20.51 4.46 -4.90
CA TYR A 19 -19.97 3.29 -4.18
C TYR A 19 -18.68 3.59 -3.42
N VAL A 20 -18.41 2.81 -2.35
CA VAL A 20 -17.15 2.88 -1.59
C VAL A 20 -16.50 1.49 -1.52
N VAL A 21 -15.22 1.40 -1.92
CA VAL A 21 -14.42 0.17 -1.84
C VAL A 21 -13.17 0.45 -1.02
N MET A 22 -13.05 -0.16 0.17
CA MET A 22 -11.86 0.01 1.01
C MET A 22 -11.20 -1.33 1.33
N GLY A 23 -9.87 -1.36 1.17
CA GLY A 23 -9.04 -2.48 1.60
C GLY A 23 -8.83 -2.47 3.11
N GLN A 24 -8.93 -3.64 3.75
CA GLN A 24 -8.51 -3.88 5.13
C GLN A 24 -8.27 -5.36 5.35
N VAL A 25 -7.21 -5.71 6.07
CA VAL A 25 -6.79 -7.08 6.31
C VAL A 25 -7.15 -7.55 7.72
N LEU A 26 -6.79 -6.78 8.73
CA LEU A 26 -6.96 -7.11 10.14
C LEU A 26 -8.35 -6.63 10.63
N GLN A 27 -9.37 -7.46 10.39
CA GLN A 27 -10.76 -7.07 10.62
C GLN A 27 -11.36 -7.62 11.93
N ALA A 28 -10.61 -8.40 12.71
CA ALA A 28 -11.11 -8.95 13.95
C ALA A 28 -11.42 -7.84 14.97
N GLY A 29 -12.66 -7.81 15.48
CA GLY A 29 -13.10 -6.85 16.50
C GLY A 29 -13.40 -5.43 15.97
N THR A 30 -13.27 -5.15 14.68
CA THR A 30 -13.48 -3.81 14.09
C THR A 30 -14.95 -3.47 13.80
N GLY A 31 -15.86 -4.41 14.02
CA GLY A 31 -17.28 -4.28 13.67
C GLY A 31 -17.60 -4.71 12.25
N GLN A 32 -18.82 -4.41 11.81
CA GLN A 32 -19.29 -4.83 10.49
C GLN A 32 -18.88 -3.81 9.41
N ILE A 33 -18.39 -4.30 8.29
CA ILE A 33 -18.14 -3.53 7.05
C ILE A 33 -17.46 -2.18 7.33
N THR A 34 -16.20 -2.20 7.69
CA THR A 34 -15.44 -1.02 8.10
C THR A 34 -15.41 0.07 7.03
N ALA A 35 -15.43 -0.28 5.74
CA ALA A 35 -15.61 0.68 4.65
C ALA A 35 -16.92 1.47 4.80
N ARG A 36 -18.00 0.81 5.21
CA ARG A 36 -19.29 1.47 5.47
C ARG A 36 -19.22 2.39 6.67
N GLN A 37 -18.53 1.98 7.74
CA GLN A 37 -18.32 2.82 8.91
C GLN A 37 -17.55 4.09 8.54
N ALA A 38 -16.46 3.96 7.77
CA ALA A 38 -15.68 5.09 7.29
C ALA A 38 -16.50 6.03 6.39
N ALA A 39 -17.28 5.49 5.44
CA ALA A 39 -18.14 6.27 4.55
C ALA A 39 -19.14 7.13 5.34
N ILE A 40 -19.83 6.55 6.30
CA ILE A 40 -20.81 7.27 7.12
C ILE A 40 -20.12 8.30 8.04
N ALA A 41 -18.98 7.96 8.63
CA ALA A 41 -18.22 8.88 9.46
C ALA A 41 -17.67 10.08 8.65
N ALA A 42 -17.37 9.86 7.36
CA ALA A 42 -16.97 10.91 6.41
C ALA A 42 -18.15 11.78 5.90
N GLY A 43 -19.40 11.48 6.31
CA GLY A 43 -20.56 12.25 5.92
C GLY A 43 -21.17 11.87 4.57
N LEU A 44 -20.79 10.74 3.98
CA LEU A 44 -21.45 10.26 2.76
C LEU A 44 -22.92 9.86 3.04
N PRO A 45 -23.81 10.01 2.05
CA PRO A 45 -25.21 9.62 2.18
C PRO A 45 -25.35 8.15 2.59
N ARG A 46 -26.39 7.86 3.38
CA ARG A 46 -26.65 6.49 3.85
C ARG A 46 -27.07 5.52 2.74
N GLU A 47 -27.45 6.03 1.64
CA GLU A 47 -27.82 5.32 0.42
C GLU A 47 -26.62 4.77 -0.35
N VAL A 48 -25.42 5.35 -0.15
CA VAL A 48 -24.19 4.92 -0.82
C VAL A 48 -23.74 3.57 -0.26
N PRO A 49 -23.76 2.47 -1.02
CA PRO A 49 -23.27 1.18 -0.56
C PRO A 49 -21.74 1.17 -0.42
N ALA A 50 -21.25 0.23 0.39
CA ALA A 50 -19.81 0.09 0.62
C ALA A 50 -19.40 -1.37 0.83
N ILE A 51 -18.17 -1.70 0.45
CA ILE A 51 -17.55 -3.00 0.68
C ILE A 51 -16.15 -2.87 1.26
N THR A 52 -15.82 -3.73 2.21
CA THR A 52 -14.44 -3.93 2.68
C THR A 52 -13.88 -5.18 2.00
N ILE A 53 -12.71 -5.06 1.37
CA ILE A 53 -12.05 -6.16 0.66
C ILE A 53 -10.74 -6.54 1.35
N ASN A 54 -10.38 -7.82 1.26
CA ASN A 54 -9.13 -8.35 1.77
C ASN A 54 -8.43 -9.18 0.69
N LYS A 55 -7.28 -8.69 0.23
CA LYS A 55 -6.31 -9.38 -0.64
C LYS A 55 -4.91 -9.18 -0.06
N VAL A 56 -4.80 -9.18 1.27
CA VAL A 56 -3.59 -8.86 2.03
C VAL A 56 -3.05 -7.48 1.58
N CYS A 57 -1.73 -7.32 1.38
CA CYS A 57 -1.10 -6.05 0.99
C CYS A 57 -1.66 -5.44 -0.31
N LEU A 58 -2.31 -6.24 -1.15
CA LEU A 58 -2.85 -5.83 -2.44
C LEU A 58 -4.20 -5.10 -2.33
N SER A 59 -4.84 -5.14 -1.17
CA SER A 59 -6.24 -4.72 -0.99
C SER A 59 -6.50 -3.29 -1.47
N GLY A 60 -5.66 -2.33 -1.08
CA GLY A 60 -5.85 -0.93 -1.44
C GLY A 60 -5.70 -0.67 -2.95
N LEU A 61 -4.73 -1.32 -3.63
CA LEU A 61 -4.60 -1.18 -5.07
C LEU A 61 -5.72 -1.90 -5.81
N ASN A 62 -6.14 -3.06 -5.29
CA ASN A 62 -7.25 -3.81 -5.84
C ASN A 62 -8.58 -3.07 -5.71
N ALA A 63 -8.78 -2.27 -4.65
CA ALA A 63 -9.94 -1.39 -4.50
C ALA A 63 -10.03 -0.39 -5.66
N ILE A 64 -8.92 0.23 -6.06
CA ILE A 64 -8.86 1.16 -7.20
C ILE A 64 -9.17 0.41 -8.51
N ALA A 65 -8.59 -0.77 -8.69
CA ALA A 65 -8.85 -1.59 -9.87
C ALA A 65 -10.33 -2.01 -9.98
N MET A 66 -10.97 -2.36 -8.85
CA MET A 66 -12.41 -2.66 -8.80
C MET A 66 -13.25 -1.42 -9.14
N ALA A 67 -12.89 -0.25 -8.63
CA ALA A 67 -13.57 1.00 -8.96
C ALA A 67 -13.50 1.28 -10.48
N ASP A 68 -12.34 1.18 -11.11
CA ASP A 68 -12.17 1.31 -12.56
C ASP A 68 -13.04 0.28 -13.32
N GLN A 69 -13.08 -0.98 -12.86
CA GLN A 69 -13.89 -2.02 -13.48
C GLN A 69 -15.39 -1.74 -13.36
N MET A 70 -15.88 -1.28 -12.20
CA MET A 70 -17.29 -0.91 -12.00
C MET A 70 -17.70 0.24 -12.92
N ILE A 71 -16.85 1.25 -13.03
CA ILE A 71 -17.07 2.41 -13.91
C ILE A 71 -17.09 1.98 -15.38
N ARG A 72 -16.13 1.17 -15.81
CA ARG A 72 -16.09 0.63 -17.19
C ARG A 72 -17.29 -0.27 -17.51
N ALA A 73 -17.80 -0.99 -16.51
CA ALA A 73 -19.00 -1.82 -16.66
C ALA A 73 -20.31 -1.01 -16.68
N GLY A 74 -20.26 0.28 -16.33
CA GLY A 74 -21.45 1.13 -16.23
C GLY A 74 -22.28 0.92 -14.96
N GLU A 75 -21.71 0.29 -13.94
CA GLU A 75 -22.36 0.05 -12.64
C GLU A 75 -22.24 1.24 -11.68
N ALA A 76 -21.28 2.13 -11.91
CA ALA A 76 -21.05 3.34 -11.13
C ALA A 76 -20.38 4.41 -12.00
N ASP A 77 -20.56 5.66 -11.64
CA ASP A 77 -19.90 6.81 -12.27
C ASP A 77 -18.81 7.40 -11.37
N VAL A 78 -18.98 7.34 -10.05
CA VAL A 78 -18.06 7.88 -9.05
C VAL A 78 -17.89 6.88 -7.90
N VAL A 79 -16.68 6.45 -7.66
CA VAL A 79 -16.34 5.48 -6.60
C VAL A 79 -15.23 6.03 -5.71
N VAL A 80 -15.43 6.00 -4.39
CA VAL A 80 -14.33 6.21 -3.45
C VAL A 80 -13.64 4.87 -3.26
N ALA A 81 -12.36 4.81 -3.60
CA ALA A 81 -11.53 3.62 -3.51
C ALA A 81 -10.27 3.86 -2.68
N GLY A 82 -9.93 2.93 -1.83
CA GLY A 82 -8.77 3.12 -0.96
C GLY A 82 -8.46 1.93 -0.09
N GLY A 83 -7.87 2.20 1.05
CA GLY A 83 -7.60 1.21 2.08
C GLY A 83 -7.27 1.85 3.42
N MET A 84 -7.41 1.07 4.46
CA MET A 84 -7.15 1.46 5.84
C MET A 84 -6.64 0.25 6.61
N GLU A 85 -5.83 0.49 7.61
CA GLU A 85 -5.32 -0.56 8.49
C GLU A 85 -4.90 0.04 9.82
N SER A 86 -5.22 -0.62 10.92
CA SER A 86 -4.64 -0.34 12.22
C SER A 86 -3.96 -1.60 12.73
N MET A 87 -2.69 -1.76 12.40
CA MET A 87 -1.91 -2.92 12.81
C MET A 87 -1.61 -2.89 14.31
N SER A 88 -1.47 -1.68 14.88
CA SER A 88 -1.19 -1.51 16.31
C SER A 88 -2.35 -1.94 17.21
N GLN A 89 -3.58 -1.97 16.68
CA GLN A 89 -4.79 -2.35 17.41
C GLN A 89 -5.30 -3.75 17.06
N ALA A 90 -4.55 -4.53 16.30
CA ALA A 90 -4.91 -5.91 15.98
C ALA A 90 -5.07 -6.74 17.29
N PRO A 91 -6.21 -7.38 17.53
CA PRO A 91 -6.46 -8.06 18.79
C PRO A 91 -5.80 -9.42 18.85
N TYR A 92 -5.61 -9.93 20.05
CA TYR A 92 -5.34 -11.35 20.25
C TYR A 92 -6.62 -12.16 20.18
N LEU A 93 -6.56 -13.31 19.55
CA LEU A 93 -7.68 -14.25 19.37
C LEU A 93 -7.55 -15.39 20.37
N LEU A 94 -8.67 -15.85 20.89
CA LEU A 94 -8.77 -17.04 21.72
C LEU A 94 -9.48 -18.17 20.93
N PRO A 95 -8.74 -19.00 20.18
CA PRO A 95 -9.31 -20.11 19.43
C PRO A 95 -10.00 -21.09 20.37
N LYS A 96 -11.05 -21.79 19.86
CA LYS A 96 -11.82 -22.79 20.61
C LYS A 96 -12.62 -22.26 21.82
N ALA A 97 -12.62 -20.96 22.09
CA ALA A 97 -13.39 -20.39 23.20
C ALA A 97 -14.89 -20.72 23.13
N ARG A 98 -15.49 -20.84 21.94
CA ARG A 98 -16.90 -21.25 21.74
C ARG A 98 -17.18 -22.68 22.15
N GLU A 99 -16.21 -23.57 22.05
CA GLU A 99 -16.33 -24.97 22.46
C GLU A 99 -16.09 -25.14 23.98
N GLY A 100 -15.70 -24.08 24.64
CA GLY A 100 -15.30 -24.04 26.05
C GLY A 100 -13.85 -24.45 26.27
N LEU A 101 -13.17 -23.73 27.14
CA LEU A 101 -11.86 -24.10 27.66
C LEU A 101 -12.07 -25.09 28.80
N ARG A 102 -11.66 -26.33 28.58
CA ARG A 102 -11.76 -27.41 29.59
C ARG A 102 -10.52 -27.42 30.47
N ILE A 103 -10.16 -28.55 31.04
CA ILE A 103 -8.94 -28.74 31.85
C ILE A 103 -7.70 -28.55 30.96
N GLY A 104 -6.74 -27.76 31.42
CA GLY A 104 -5.47 -27.48 30.75
C GLY A 104 -5.39 -26.04 30.21
N ASP A 105 -4.21 -25.68 29.67
CA ASP A 105 -3.91 -24.35 29.19
C ASP A 105 -4.65 -24.03 27.88
N GLY A 106 -4.95 -22.74 27.67
CA GLY A 106 -5.43 -22.19 26.41
C GLY A 106 -4.34 -21.38 25.70
N GLN A 107 -4.38 -21.32 24.37
CA GLN A 107 -3.50 -20.48 23.58
C GLN A 107 -4.24 -19.21 23.13
N VAL A 108 -3.55 -18.08 23.17
CA VAL A 108 -3.95 -16.86 22.48
C VAL A 108 -3.10 -16.69 21.23
N VAL A 109 -3.71 -16.19 20.15
CA VAL A 109 -3.08 -16.01 18.84
C VAL A 109 -3.06 -14.55 18.50
N ASP A 110 -1.90 -13.99 18.20
CA ASP A 110 -1.77 -12.63 17.69
C ASP A 110 -2.33 -12.56 16.26
N SER A 111 -3.43 -11.84 16.07
CA SER A 111 -4.07 -11.72 14.75
C SER A 111 -3.21 -10.94 13.76
N LEU A 112 -2.38 -10.00 14.22
CA LEU A 112 -1.43 -9.28 13.37
C LEU A 112 -0.50 -10.27 12.66
N ILE A 113 0.07 -11.19 13.40
CA ILE A 113 0.95 -12.22 12.83
C ILE A 113 0.14 -13.24 12.03
N HIS A 114 -0.88 -13.84 12.64
CA HIS A 114 -1.60 -14.98 12.07
C HIS A 114 -2.32 -14.65 10.77
N ASP A 115 -3.01 -13.51 10.71
CA ASP A 115 -3.85 -13.13 9.57
C ASP A 115 -3.12 -12.22 8.57
N GLY A 116 -2.11 -11.46 9.05
CA GLY A 116 -1.40 -10.47 8.23
C GLY A 116 -0.02 -10.90 7.75
N LEU A 117 0.78 -11.57 8.58
CA LEU A 117 2.22 -11.75 8.35
C LEU A 117 2.69 -13.21 8.29
N TRP A 118 1.81 -14.15 8.52
CA TRP A 118 2.09 -15.59 8.50
C TRP A 118 1.61 -16.24 7.21
N SER A 119 2.51 -16.93 6.52
CA SER A 119 2.14 -17.71 5.35
C SER A 119 1.49 -19.05 5.76
N THR A 120 0.21 -19.19 5.49
CA THR A 120 -0.53 -20.44 5.72
C THR A 120 -0.06 -21.58 4.81
N PHE A 121 0.63 -21.27 3.73
CA PHE A 121 1.13 -22.23 2.74
C PHE A 121 2.50 -22.81 3.15
N THR A 122 3.45 -21.91 3.45
CA THR A 122 4.81 -22.34 3.87
C THR A 122 4.90 -22.62 5.38
N LYS A 123 3.89 -22.24 6.16
CA LYS A 123 3.88 -22.35 7.64
C LYS A 123 5.03 -21.60 8.30
N GLN A 124 5.34 -20.41 7.78
CA GLN A 124 6.43 -19.56 8.22
C GLN A 124 5.99 -18.09 8.24
N HIS A 125 6.70 -17.29 9.03
CA HIS A 125 6.60 -15.84 8.91
C HIS A 125 7.10 -15.39 7.53
N MET A 126 6.44 -14.40 6.91
CA MET A 126 6.81 -13.94 5.56
C MET A 126 8.29 -13.49 5.48
N GLY A 127 8.84 -12.91 6.56
CA GLY A 127 10.26 -12.55 6.62
C GLY A 127 11.20 -13.76 6.59
N GLU A 128 10.83 -14.85 7.27
CA GLU A 128 11.59 -16.12 7.24
C GLU A 128 11.69 -16.69 5.82
N SER A 129 10.55 -16.82 5.15
CA SER A 129 10.50 -17.31 3.78
C SER A 129 11.19 -16.37 2.80
N SER A 130 11.12 -15.06 3.02
CA SER A 130 11.83 -14.07 2.19
C SER A 130 13.34 -14.13 2.36
N ASP A 131 13.86 -14.41 3.55
CA ASP A 131 15.30 -14.65 3.74
C ASP A 131 15.82 -15.86 2.96
N ALA A 132 15.02 -16.91 2.85
CA ALA A 132 15.36 -18.07 2.01
C ALA A 132 15.42 -17.68 0.53
N VAL A 133 14.45 -16.89 0.05
CA VAL A 133 14.41 -16.39 -1.33
C VAL A 133 15.55 -15.41 -1.61
N ASN A 134 15.91 -14.54 -0.66
CA ASN A 134 17.10 -13.66 -0.79
C ASN A 134 18.36 -14.46 -1.09
N ARG A 135 18.56 -15.57 -0.38
CA ARG A 135 19.72 -16.44 -0.59
C ARG A 135 19.69 -17.10 -1.98
N GLU A 136 18.53 -17.58 -2.40
CA GLU A 136 18.34 -18.18 -3.71
C GLU A 136 18.59 -17.20 -4.86
N LEU A 137 18.09 -15.96 -4.73
CA LEU A 137 18.24 -14.90 -5.72
C LEU A 137 19.57 -14.15 -5.63
N GLY A 138 20.41 -14.48 -4.66
CA GLY A 138 21.70 -13.81 -4.46
C GLY A 138 21.58 -12.35 -4.01
N ILE A 139 20.48 -11.98 -3.36
CA ILE A 139 20.28 -10.61 -2.84
C ILE A 139 21.02 -10.48 -1.52
N THR A 140 22.02 -9.63 -1.52
CA THR A 140 22.89 -9.45 -0.36
C THR A 140 22.29 -8.52 0.70
N ARG A 141 22.78 -8.65 1.93
CA ARG A 141 22.46 -7.74 3.02
C ARG A 141 22.82 -6.28 2.68
N ALA A 142 24.00 -6.08 2.10
CA ALA A 142 24.48 -4.75 1.76
C ALA A 142 23.60 -4.03 0.74
N GLU A 143 23.08 -4.73 -0.26
CA GLU A 143 22.15 -4.17 -1.25
C GLU A 143 20.83 -3.77 -0.59
N GLN A 144 20.30 -4.59 0.32
CA GLN A 144 19.08 -4.30 1.05
C GLN A 144 19.25 -3.08 1.96
N ASP A 145 20.37 -2.99 2.69
CA ASP A 145 20.65 -1.86 3.56
C ASP A 145 20.88 -0.56 2.77
N ALA A 146 21.51 -0.63 1.60
CA ALA A 146 21.67 0.51 0.71
C ALA A 146 20.30 1.02 0.20
N TRP A 147 19.41 0.12 -0.20
CA TRP A 147 18.03 0.47 -0.57
C TRP A 147 17.29 1.13 0.59
N ALA A 148 17.34 0.54 1.78
CA ALA A 148 16.67 1.05 2.97
C ALA A 148 17.17 2.45 3.36
N ALA A 149 18.49 2.67 3.36
CA ALA A 149 19.09 3.98 3.61
C ALA A 149 18.61 5.02 2.57
N ARG A 150 18.51 4.62 1.29
CA ARG A 150 17.95 5.46 0.22
C ARG A 150 16.48 5.79 0.47
N SER A 151 15.67 4.82 0.87
CA SER A 151 14.25 5.01 1.21
C SER A 151 14.08 6.07 2.30
N HIS A 152 14.79 5.94 3.41
CA HIS A 152 14.77 6.93 4.49
C HIS A 152 15.24 8.33 4.07
N ARG A 153 16.34 8.41 3.33
CA ARG A 153 16.88 9.69 2.83
C ARG A 153 15.88 10.39 1.90
N ARG A 154 15.23 9.64 0.99
CA ARG A 154 14.24 10.17 0.07
C ARG A 154 12.97 10.62 0.80
N ALA A 155 12.49 9.84 1.77
CA ALA A 155 11.35 10.22 2.58
C ALA A 155 11.62 11.49 3.40
N ALA A 156 12.79 11.60 4.02
CA ALA A 156 13.17 12.81 4.74
C ALA A 156 13.20 14.03 3.82
N ALA A 157 13.84 13.92 2.64
CA ALA A 157 13.90 15.00 1.66
C ALA A 157 12.52 15.39 1.12
N ALA A 158 11.61 14.41 0.93
CA ALA A 158 10.25 14.67 0.48
C ALA A 158 9.41 15.38 1.55
N TRP A 159 9.62 15.08 2.84
CA TRP A 159 9.04 15.84 3.94
C TRP A 159 9.59 17.25 4.02
N ASP A 160 10.91 17.42 3.92
CA ASP A 160 11.58 18.72 4.02
C ASP A 160 11.20 19.65 2.84
N SER A 161 10.94 19.09 1.66
CA SER A 161 10.45 19.84 0.49
C SER A 161 8.95 20.14 0.51
N GLY A 162 8.18 19.53 1.43
CA GLY A 162 6.72 19.61 1.47
C GLY A 162 5.99 18.67 0.50
N SER A 163 6.71 17.88 -0.30
CA SER A 163 6.10 17.01 -1.31
C SER A 163 5.16 15.96 -0.72
N LEU A 164 5.50 15.38 0.44
CA LEU A 164 4.61 14.44 1.16
C LEU A 164 3.49 15.17 1.90
N ALA A 165 3.71 16.38 2.36
CA ALA A 165 2.69 17.15 3.06
C ALA A 165 1.47 17.47 2.17
N GLU A 166 1.64 17.51 0.84
CA GLU A 166 0.55 17.72 -0.11
C GLU A 166 -0.48 16.57 -0.15
N GLU A 167 -0.05 15.35 0.22
CA GLU A 167 -0.90 14.15 0.18
C GLU A 167 -1.38 13.69 1.56
N VAL A 168 -0.93 14.36 2.63
CA VAL A 168 -1.20 13.97 4.02
C VAL A 168 -2.29 14.83 4.62
N VAL A 169 -3.24 14.16 5.30
CA VAL A 169 -4.24 14.79 6.16
C VAL A 169 -3.87 14.55 7.60
N ALA A 170 -3.70 15.60 8.38
CA ALA A 170 -3.38 15.51 9.80
C ALA A 170 -4.52 14.86 10.60
N VAL A 171 -4.19 13.98 11.53
CA VAL A 171 -5.15 13.24 12.35
C VAL A 171 -4.92 13.57 13.84
N GLU A 172 -5.98 13.94 14.55
CA GLU A 172 -5.94 14.06 16.00
C GLU A 172 -6.08 12.69 16.66
N VAL A 173 -5.04 12.27 17.37
CA VAL A 173 -5.03 11.01 18.12
C VAL A 173 -5.28 11.30 19.60
N PRO A 174 -6.35 10.72 20.21
CA PRO A 174 -6.63 10.89 21.62
C PRO A 174 -5.49 10.36 22.51
N GLY A 175 -5.11 11.11 23.51
CA GLY A 175 -4.06 10.73 24.47
C GLY A 175 -4.38 11.14 25.91
N LYS A 176 -3.68 10.57 26.89
CA LYS A 176 -3.88 10.87 28.33
C LYS A 176 -3.58 12.34 28.70
N GLY A 177 -2.77 13.02 27.88
CA GLY A 177 -2.41 14.44 28.07
C GLY A 177 -3.19 15.41 27.19
N GLY A 178 -4.21 14.96 26.50
CA GLY A 178 -4.93 15.68 25.44
C GLY A 178 -4.65 15.06 24.06
N PRO A 179 -5.37 15.48 23.03
CA PRO A 179 -5.15 14.98 21.68
C PRO A 179 -3.77 15.43 21.15
N THR A 180 -3.12 14.55 20.40
CA THR A 180 -1.89 14.85 19.68
C THR A 180 -2.19 14.88 18.18
N LEU A 181 -1.79 15.95 17.51
CA LEU A 181 -1.89 16.03 16.05
C LEU A 181 -0.75 15.23 15.42
N VAL A 182 -1.09 14.23 14.60
CA VAL A 182 -0.15 13.45 13.80
C VAL A 182 -0.30 13.90 12.36
N ASP A 183 0.70 14.60 11.85
CA ASP A 183 0.73 15.20 10.52
C ASP A 183 1.95 14.78 9.69
N ARG A 184 2.76 13.86 10.22
CA ARG A 184 4.00 13.38 9.61
C ARG A 184 4.23 11.91 9.95
N ASP A 185 4.85 11.18 9.00
CA ASP A 185 5.25 9.79 9.23
C ASP A 185 6.33 9.69 10.32
N GLU A 186 6.04 8.99 11.40
CA GLU A 186 6.91 8.84 12.58
C GLU A 186 8.11 7.91 12.32
N GLY A 187 7.99 7.05 11.30
CA GLY A 187 8.98 6.02 10.96
C GLY A 187 10.22 6.53 10.26
N VAL A 188 10.19 7.74 9.70
CA VAL A 188 11.30 8.30 8.90
C VAL A 188 12.51 8.61 9.77
N ARG A 189 13.66 8.00 9.43
CA ARG A 189 14.95 8.19 10.12
C ARG A 189 15.97 8.76 9.15
N ALA A 190 16.07 10.08 9.07
CA ALA A 190 16.95 10.80 8.14
C ALA A 190 18.45 10.45 8.31
N ASP A 191 18.82 9.96 9.50
CA ASP A 191 20.19 9.57 9.84
C ASP A 191 20.51 8.09 9.54
N SER A 192 19.62 7.35 8.88
CA SER A 192 19.85 5.98 8.46
C SER A 192 20.90 5.95 7.33
N THR A 193 22.02 5.28 7.59
CA THR A 193 23.07 4.99 6.60
C THR A 193 23.28 3.50 6.45
N ALA A 194 23.83 3.04 5.33
CA ALA A 194 24.10 1.62 5.12
C ALA A 194 25.03 1.05 6.21
N GLU A 195 25.99 1.82 6.71
CA GLU A 195 26.90 1.44 7.77
C GLU A 195 26.17 1.23 9.11
N LYS A 196 25.23 2.13 9.45
CA LYS A 196 24.40 1.97 10.66
C LYS A 196 23.49 0.75 10.54
N LEU A 197 22.85 0.57 9.38
CA LEU A 197 21.96 -0.55 9.13
C LEU A 197 22.71 -1.89 9.17
N ALA A 198 23.95 -1.95 8.68
CA ALA A 198 24.80 -3.14 8.71
C ALA A 198 25.06 -3.68 10.12
N THR A 199 24.94 -2.84 11.16
CA THR A 199 25.13 -3.27 12.56
C THR A 199 23.91 -4.00 13.14
N LEU A 200 22.76 -3.95 12.48
CA LEU A 200 21.53 -4.55 12.97
C LEU A 200 21.58 -6.08 12.83
N ARG A 201 21.09 -6.78 13.84
CA ARG A 201 20.96 -8.25 13.79
C ARG A 201 19.82 -8.68 12.86
N PRO A 202 19.89 -9.85 12.22
CA PRO A 202 18.78 -10.45 11.51
C PRO A 202 17.53 -10.53 12.39
N ALA A 203 16.36 -10.28 11.77
CA ALA A 203 15.08 -10.19 12.49
C ALA A 203 14.35 -11.55 12.55
N PHE A 204 14.52 -12.41 11.55
CA PHE A 204 13.68 -13.59 11.39
C PHE A 204 14.45 -14.90 11.57
N VAL A 205 15.63 -15.05 10.97
CA VAL A 205 16.44 -16.27 11.06
C VAL A 205 17.88 -15.93 11.35
N GLU A 206 18.58 -16.80 12.07
CA GLU A 206 20.01 -16.67 12.29
C GLU A 206 20.77 -16.71 10.96
N GLY A 207 21.69 -15.77 10.75
CA GLY A 207 22.39 -15.62 9.47
C GLY A 207 21.53 -15.10 8.32
N GLY A 208 20.30 -14.65 8.59
CA GLY A 208 19.43 -14.00 7.63
C GLY A 208 19.94 -12.60 7.23
N THR A 209 19.34 -12.05 6.18
CA THR A 209 19.70 -10.74 5.61
C THR A 209 18.68 -9.65 5.91
N ILE A 210 17.46 -10.04 6.30
CA ILE A 210 16.38 -9.11 6.65
C ILE A 210 16.52 -8.69 8.11
N THR A 211 16.46 -7.38 8.35
CA THR A 211 16.56 -6.76 9.67
C THR A 211 15.41 -5.79 9.90
N ALA A 212 15.28 -5.29 11.12
CA ALA A 212 14.32 -4.21 11.42
C ALA A 212 14.60 -2.91 10.65
N GLY A 213 15.78 -2.75 10.06
CA GLY A 213 16.16 -1.56 9.30
C GLY A 213 15.92 -1.66 7.79
N ASN A 214 15.69 -2.86 7.25
CA ASN A 214 15.42 -3.08 5.82
C ASN A 214 14.10 -3.83 5.55
N ALA A 215 13.28 -3.97 6.60
CA ALA A 215 11.88 -4.40 6.54
C ALA A 215 10.95 -3.20 6.77
N SER A 216 9.74 -3.27 6.24
CA SER A 216 8.70 -2.29 6.55
C SER A 216 8.27 -2.36 8.01
N GLN A 217 7.78 -1.25 8.53
CA GLN A 217 7.35 -1.12 9.91
C GLN A 217 5.88 -1.55 10.08
N VAL A 218 5.54 -2.06 11.27
CA VAL A 218 4.14 -2.16 11.71
C VAL A 218 3.56 -0.75 11.76
N SER A 219 2.46 -0.53 11.06
CA SER A 219 1.97 0.82 10.79
C SER A 219 0.44 0.88 10.83
N ASP A 220 -0.06 2.01 11.31
CA ASP A 220 -1.45 2.41 11.14
C ASP A 220 -1.49 3.42 9.97
N GLY A 221 -2.56 3.40 9.18
CA GLY A 221 -2.69 4.34 8.09
C GLY A 221 -3.90 4.09 7.20
N ALA A 222 -4.25 5.11 6.44
CA ALA A 222 -5.31 5.05 5.45
C ALA A 222 -4.95 5.90 4.23
N ALA A 223 -5.51 5.54 3.07
CA ALA A 223 -5.44 6.34 1.86
C ALA A 223 -6.75 6.16 1.07
N ALA A 224 -7.24 7.23 0.49
CA ALA A 224 -8.46 7.20 -0.32
C ALA A 224 -8.31 8.08 -1.56
N LEU A 225 -8.88 7.63 -2.65
CA LEU A 225 -8.92 8.31 -3.94
C LEU A 225 -10.37 8.28 -4.47
N VAL A 226 -10.74 9.32 -5.18
CA VAL A 226 -11.99 9.33 -5.95
C VAL A 226 -11.66 8.89 -7.37
N VAL A 227 -12.30 7.82 -7.82
CA VAL A 227 -12.22 7.32 -9.20
C VAL A 227 -13.54 7.65 -9.88
N ALA A 228 -13.50 8.39 -10.99
CA ALA A 228 -14.70 8.85 -11.66
C ALA A 228 -14.62 8.61 -13.17
N ARG A 229 -15.80 8.52 -13.80
CA ARG A 229 -15.92 8.60 -15.25
C ARG A 229 -15.46 9.97 -15.74
N ARG A 230 -14.79 10.03 -16.89
CA ARG A 230 -14.27 11.28 -17.45
C ARG A 230 -15.35 12.34 -17.60
N GLU A 231 -16.49 11.96 -18.14
CA GLU A 231 -17.61 12.87 -18.42
C GLU A 231 -18.14 13.54 -17.13
N VAL A 232 -18.07 12.84 -15.99
CA VAL A 232 -18.44 13.42 -14.68
C VAL A 232 -17.41 14.44 -14.24
N ALA A 233 -16.11 14.13 -14.34
CA ALA A 233 -15.04 15.06 -14.01
C ALA A 233 -15.12 16.33 -14.87
N ASP A 234 -15.36 16.17 -16.18
CA ASP A 234 -15.50 17.28 -17.13
C ASP A 234 -16.73 18.15 -16.81
N ALA A 235 -17.87 17.53 -16.49
CA ALA A 235 -19.09 18.22 -16.10
C ALA A 235 -18.94 19.03 -14.80
N LEU A 236 -18.09 18.57 -13.89
CA LEU A 236 -17.77 19.25 -12.64
C LEU A 236 -16.64 20.30 -12.79
N GLY A 237 -16.04 20.42 -13.98
CA GLY A 237 -14.89 21.29 -14.21
C GLY A 237 -13.64 20.89 -13.42
N VAL A 238 -13.52 19.59 -13.06
CA VAL A 238 -12.40 19.07 -12.29
C VAL A 238 -11.37 18.47 -13.24
N THR A 239 -10.12 18.88 -13.13
CA THR A 239 -9.01 18.23 -13.84
C THR A 239 -8.51 17.04 -13.02
N PRO A 240 -8.68 15.80 -13.49
CA PRO A 240 -8.15 14.62 -12.80
C PRO A 240 -6.62 14.63 -12.75
N TYR A 241 -6.04 14.01 -11.73
CA TYR A 241 -4.57 13.88 -11.62
C TYR A 241 -4.03 12.86 -12.62
N ALA A 242 -4.76 11.75 -12.78
CA ALA A 242 -4.37 10.66 -13.65
C ALA A 242 -5.56 9.87 -14.16
N GLU A 243 -5.36 9.21 -15.27
CA GLU A 243 -6.21 8.18 -15.85
C GLU A 243 -5.68 6.80 -15.49
N VAL A 244 -6.58 5.87 -15.13
CA VAL A 244 -6.25 4.45 -15.00
C VAL A 244 -6.13 3.83 -16.39
N VAL A 245 -4.90 3.44 -16.76
CA VAL A 245 -4.62 2.85 -18.07
C VAL A 245 -4.88 1.35 -18.08
N ALA A 246 -4.30 0.65 -17.12
CA ALA A 246 -4.43 -0.80 -17.01
C ALA A 246 -4.15 -1.28 -15.58
N HIS A 247 -4.77 -2.39 -15.24
CA HIS A 247 -4.50 -3.17 -14.04
C HIS A 247 -3.96 -4.55 -14.43
N GLY A 248 -2.92 -5.03 -13.74
CA GLY A 248 -2.31 -6.33 -13.90
C GLY A 248 -2.28 -7.12 -12.60
N MET A 249 -2.42 -8.43 -12.70
CA MET A 249 -2.33 -9.36 -11.59
C MET A 249 -1.42 -10.52 -11.96
N ALA A 250 -0.71 -11.05 -10.98
CA ALA A 250 0.08 -12.26 -11.10
C ALA A 250 -0.03 -13.10 -9.83
N ALA A 251 0.15 -14.39 -9.97
CA ALA A 251 0.35 -15.31 -8.86
C ALA A 251 1.42 -16.33 -9.24
N THR A 252 2.26 -16.68 -8.28
CA THR A 252 3.33 -17.68 -8.47
C THR A 252 3.38 -18.65 -7.31
N GLY A 253 4.31 -19.60 -7.35
CA GLY A 253 4.62 -20.47 -6.23
C GLY A 253 5.07 -19.66 -5.00
N PHE A 254 4.75 -20.18 -3.83
CA PHE A 254 5.23 -19.63 -2.57
C PHE A 254 6.71 -19.99 -2.36
N PRO A 255 7.51 -19.12 -1.77
CA PRO A 255 7.27 -17.84 -1.07
C PRO A 255 7.69 -16.58 -1.86
N TYR A 256 7.70 -16.60 -3.19
CA TYR A 256 8.34 -15.62 -4.07
C TYR A 256 7.66 -14.24 -4.10
N LEU A 257 7.67 -13.53 -2.98
CA LEU A 257 7.18 -12.14 -2.90
C LEU A 257 8.01 -11.17 -3.77
N HIS A 258 9.26 -11.50 -4.05
CA HIS A 258 10.22 -10.66 -4.78
C HIS A 258 9.90 -10.49 -6.26
N THR A 259 9.27 -11.50 -6.87
CA THR A 259 9.04 -11.56 -8.33
C THR A 259 7.66 -11.10 -8.75
N VAL A 260 6.66 -11.30 -7.88
CA VAL A 260 5.25 -11.05 -8.25
C VAL A 260 4.92 -9.59 -8.56
N PRO A 261 5.55 -8.56 -7.97
CA PRO A 261 5.31 -7.18 -8.39
C PRO A 261 5.71 -6.95 -9.86
N ALA A 262 6.88 -7.46 -10.26
CA ALA A 262 7.35 -7.34 -11.63
C ALA A 262 6.44 -8.08 -12.61
N LEU A 263 6.03 -9.30 -12.28
CA LEU A 263 5.13 -10.09 -13.12
C LEU A 263 3.75 -9.44 -13.28
N ALA A 264 3.21 -8.89 -12.20
CA ALA A 264 1.94 -8.16 -12.24
C ALA A 264 2.04 -6.91 -13.12
N LEU A 265 3.13 -6.15 -12.99
CA LEU A 265 3.35 -4.96 -13.83
C LEU A 265 3.58 -5.33 -15.29
N GLN A 266 4.32 -6.39 -15.60
CA GLN A 266 4.48 -6.91 -16.96
C GLN A 266 3.11 -7.30 -17.55
N ALA A 267 2.21 -7.89 -16.76
CA ALA A 267 0.85 -8.20 -17.22
C ALA A 267 0.04 -6.92 -17.51
N ALA A 268 0.17 -5.87 -16.69
CA ALA A 268 -0.47 -4.58 -16.93
C ALA A 268 0.11 -3.89 -18.19
N LEU A 269 1.42 -3.85 -18.32
CA LEU A 269 2.12 -3.28 -19.48
C LEU A 269 1.69 -3.98 -20.80
N LYS A 270 1.62 -5.31 -20.78
CA LYS A 270 1.13 -6.07 -21.93
C LYS A 270 -0.29 -5.70 -22.33
N LYS A 271 -1.19 -5.53 -21.35
CA LYS A 271 -2.58 -5.09 -21.62
C LYS A 271 -2.63 -3.69 -22.23
N ALA A 272 -1.73 -2.81 -21.78
CA ALA A 272 -1.64 -1.43 -22.24
C ALA A 272 -0.88 -1.27 -23.58
N GLY A 273 -0.21 -2.31 -24.06
CA GLY A 273 0.69 -2.23 -25.23
C GLY A 273 1.93 -1.37 -24.95
N LEU A 274 2.44 -1.37 -23.73
CA LEU A 274 3.54 -0.54 -23.26
C LEU A 274 4.72 -1.41 -22.81
N GLU A 275 5.92 -0.80 -22.82
CA GLU A 275 7.15 -1.38 -22.29
C GLU A 275 7.53 -0.69 -20.96
N ALA A 276 8.25 -1.40 -20.09
CA ALA A 276 8.69 -0.85 -18.80
C ALA A 276 9.60 0.38 -18.95
N SER A 277 10.36 0.47 -20.03
CA SER A 277 11.21 1.62 -20.36
C SER A 277 10.44 2.93 -20.58
N ALA A 278 9.16 2.85 -20.90
CA ALA A 278 8.28 4.01 -21.08
C ALA A 278 7.85 4.65 -19.76
N LEU A 279 8.05 3.98 -18.63
CA LEU A 279 7.68 4.51 -17.33
C LEU A 279 8.61 5.65 -16.90
N ASP A 280 8.03 6.75 -16.50
CA ASP A 280 8.74 7.90 -15.92
C ASP A 280 8.93 7.72 -14.42
N ARG A 281 7.96 7.09 -13.74
CA ARG A 281 7.98 6.80 -12.29
C ARG A 281 7.45 5.40 -12.00
N LEU A 282 8.00 4.82 -10.95
CA LEU A 282 7.60 3.51 -10.45
C LEU A 282 7.50 3.56 -8.92
N GLU A 283 6.36 3.21 -8.37
CA GLU A 283 6.21 2.91 -6.94
C GLU A 283 6.15 1.40 -6.75
N VAL A 284 7.13 0.83 -6.05
CA VAL A 284 7.15 -0.58 -5.65
C VAL A 284 7.07 -0.64 -4.13
N ASN A 285 6.06 -1.34 -3.59
CA ASN A 285 5.94 -1.45 -2.15
C ASN A 285 7.14 -2.16 -1.53
N GLU A 286 7.72 -1.56 -0.51
CA GLU A 286 8.88 -2.08 0.22
C GLU A 286 8.45 -2.93 1.42
N ALA A 287 7.68 -4.02 1.19
CA ALA A 287 7.40 -4.97 2.27
C ALA A 287 8.71 -5.41 2.96
N PHE A 288 9.71 -5.67 2.13
CA PHE A 288 11.14 -5.74 2.46
C PHE A 288 11.91 -4.99 1.37
N ALA A 289 13.04 -4.40 1.71
CA ALA A 289 13.90 -3.72 0.72
C ALA A 289 14.27 -4.64 -0.46
N ALA A 290 14.51 -5.93 -0.17
CA ALA A 290 14.79 -6.96 -1.16
C ALA A 290 13.71 -7.11 -2.23
N VAL A 291 12.43 -6.96 -1.86
CA VAL A 291 11.29 -7.10 -2.79
C VAL A 291 11.31 -5.97 -3.81
N ALA A 292 11.43 -4.73 -3.35
CA ALA A 292 11.45 -3.57 -4.26
C ALA A 292 12.70 -3.56 -5.13
N LEU A 293 13.87 -3.86 -4.56
CA LEU A 293 15.13 -3.99 -5.28
C LEU A 293 15.03 -5.03 -6.41
N HIS A 294 14.58 -6.23 -6.10
CA HIS A 294 14.51 -7.32 -7.08
C HIS A 294 13.47 -7.05 -8.17
N ALA A 295 12.28 -6.57 -7.79
CA ALA A 295 11.23 -6.24 -8.74
C ALA A 295 11.68 -5.14 -9.72
N THR A 296 12.34 -4.09 -9.24
CA THR A 296 12.88 -3.01 -10.08
C THR A 296 13.92 -3.54 -11.06
N ARG A 297 14.82 -4.42 -10.60
CA ARG A 297 15.81 -5.09 -11.47
C ARG A 297 15.18 -6.00 -12.53
N MET A 298 14.18 -6.80 -12.15
CA MET A 298 13.46 -7.65 -13.11
C MET A 298 12.75 -6.84 -14.21
N LEU A 299 12.27 -5.65 -13.88
CA LEU A 299 11.61 -4.74 -14.82
C LEU A 299 12.60 -3.99 -15.71
N GLY A 300 13.89 -3.96 -15.36
CA GLY A 300 14.89 -3.15 -16.04
C GLY A 300 14.65 -1.64 -15.92
N VAL A 301 13.91 -1.22 -14.89
CA VAL A 301 13.66 0.20 -14.61
C VAL A 301 14.83 0.76 -13.82
N ASP A 302 15.25 1.98 -14.17
CA ASP A 302 16.26 2.71 -13.41
C ASP A 302 15.80 2.92 -11.98
N GLU A 303 16.61 2.50 -11.00
CA GLU A 303 16.32 2.65 -9.59
C GLU A 303 16.08 4.12 -9.16
N GLU A 304 16.60 5.08 -9.92
CA GLU A 304 16.34 6.50 -9.66
C GLU A 304 14.91 6.92 -9.99
N LYS A 305 14.19 6.16 -10.82
CA LYS A 305 12.77 6.36 -11.11
C LYS A 305 11.85 5.69 -10.07
N ALA A 306 12.40 4.78 -9.25
CA ALA A 306 11.63 3.99 -8.29
C ALA A 306 11.59 4.64 -6.92
N ASN A 307 10.40 4.73 -6.30
CA ASN A 307 10.17 5.21 -4.94
C ASN A 307 10.88 6.56 -4.66
N VAL A 308 10.63 7.55 -5.52
CA VAL A 308 11.36 8.84 -5.49
C VAL A 308 11.14 9.65 -4.20
N HIS A 309 10.09 9.35 -3.46
CA HIS A 309 9.77 9.95 -2.15
C HIS A 309 10.03 9.00 -0.98
N GLY A 310 10.84 7.96 -1.19
CA GLY A 310 10.98 6.86 -0.24
C GLY A 310 9.82 5.88 -0.34
N GLY A 311 9.86 4.82 0.43
CA GLY A 311 8.85 3.77 0.40
C GLY A 311 8.55 3.22 1.79
N ALA A 312 7.92 2.05 1.85
CA ALA A 312 7.37 1.48 3.08
C ALA A 312 8.41 1.18 4.18
N VAL A 313 9.69 1.00 3.85
CA VAL A 313 10.76 0.88 4.86
C VAL A 313 10.84 2.14 5.71
N ALA A 314 10.67 3.30 5.09
CA ALA A 314 10.70 4.60 5.78
C ALA A 314 9.32 5.07 6.24
N LEU A 315 8.30 4.94 5.36
CA LEU A 315 6.97 5.51 5.55
C LEU A 315 6.00 4.55 6.26
N GLY A 316 6.35 3.26 6.37
CA GLY A 316 5.46 2.25 6.93
C GLY A 316 4.64 1.48 5.90
N HIS A 317 4.05 0.36 6.35
CA HIS A 317 3.26 -0.53 5.50
C HIS A 317 1.94 -0.94 6.18
N PRO A 318 0.97 -0.03 6.31
CA PRO A 318 -0.38 -0.39 6.72
C PRO A 318 -0.98 -1.28 5.62
N ILE A 319 -1.01 -2.60 5.87
CA ILE A 319 -1.10 -3.63 4.81
C ILE A 319 -2.33 -3.46 3.91
N GLY A 320 -3.50 -3.14 4.45
CA GLY A 320 -4.72 -2.92 3.67
C GLY A 320 -4.75 -1.60 2.89
N ALA A 321 -3.94 -0.60 3.32
CA ALA A 321 -3.93 0.74 2.74
C ALA A 321 -2.81 0.97 1.72
N SER A 322 -1.71 0.23 1.81
CA SER A 322 -0.46 0.56 1.10
C SER A 322 -0.62 0.68 -0.41
N GLY A 323 -1.40 -0.20 -1.04
CA GLY A 323 -1.62 -0.11 -2.49
C GLY A 323 -2.30 1.18 -2.93
N ALA A 324 -3.23 1.70 -2.11
CA ALA A 324 -3.87 2.98 -2.36
C ALA A 324 -2.90 4.15 -2.13
N ARG A 325 -2.05 4.07 -1.09
CA ARG A 325 -1.00 5.07 -0.83
C ARG A 325 -0.03 5.18 -2.02
N LEU A 326 0.42 4.05 -2.59
CA LEU A 326 1.30 4.08 -3.76
C LEU A 326 0.67 4.83 -4.94
N ALA A 327 -0.59 4.55 -5.24
CA ALA A 327 -1.31 5.22 -6.32
C ALA A 327 -1.52 6.72 -6.03
N LEU A 328 -1.84 7.09 -4.79
CA LEU A 328 -2.01 8.47 -4.35
C LEU A 328 -0.71 9.27 -4.51
N THR A 329 0.41 8.73 -4.01
CA THR A 329 1.75 9.35 -4.16
C THR A 329 2.09 9.59 -5.62
N LEU A 330 1.82 8.62 -6.52
CA LEU A 330 2.03 8.81 -7.95
C LEU A 330 1.15 9.90 -8.54
N CYS A 331 -0.10 10.00 -8.15
CA CYS A 331 -1.00 11.06 -8.61
C CYS A 331 -0.46 12.45 -8.25
N HIS A 332 0.01 12.64 -7.02
CA HIS A 332 0.63 13.89 -6.59
C HIS A 332 1.96 14.15 -7.30
N GLU A 333 2.81 13.13 -7.47
CA GLU A 333 4.07 13.24 -8.22
C GLU A 333 3.82 13.66 -9.68
N MET A 334 2.86 13.03 -10.35
CA MET A 334 2.49 13.34 -11.74
C MET A 334 2.00 14.79 -11.87
N ARG A 335 1.17 15.23 -10.94
CA ARG A 335 0.68 16.62 -10.91
C ARG A 335 1.81 17.62 -10.71
N ARG A 336 2.70 17.37 -9.75
CA ARG A 336 3.80 18.28 -9.38
C ARG A 336 4.88 18.37 -10.44
N THR A 337 5.29 17.24 -11.01
CA THR A 337 6.46 17.17 -11.91
C THR A 337 6.10 17.15 -13.39
N GLY A 338 4.84 16.87 -13.73
CA GLY A 338 4.40 16.75 -15.11
C GLY A 338 4.79 15.44 -15.81
N VAL A 339 5.33 14.44 -15.08
CA VAL A 339 5.62 13.11 -15.67
C VAL A 339 4.36 12.49 -16.25
N ALA A 340 4.51 11.82 -17.39
CA ALA A 340 3.38 11.40 -18.20
C ALA A 340 2.86 10.01 -17.85
N LEU A 341 3.75 9.08 -17.51
CA LEU A 341 3.40 7.66 -17.30
C LEU A 341 4.06 7.13 -16.04
N ALA A 342 3.24 6.55 -15.16
CA ALA A 342 3.70 5.99 -13.90
C ALA A 342 3.03 4.65 -13.59
N ALA A 343 3.64 3.84 -12.75
CA ALA A 343 3.07 2.57 -12.31
C ALA A 343 3.28 2.35 -10.82
N ALA A 344 2.26 1.78 -10.17
CA ALA A 344 2.34 1.24 -8.81
C ALA A 344 2.29 -0.28 -8.88
N THR A 345 3.12 -0.96 -8.09
CA THR A 345 3.08 -2.42 -7.99
C THR A 345 3.49 -2.89 -6.59
N LEU A 346 2.95 -4.02 -6.18
CA LEU A 346 3.26 -4.61 -4.89
C LEU A 346 3.07 -6.13 -4.86
N CYS A 347 3.74 -6.77 -3.90
CA CYS A 347 3.50 -8.15 -3.52
C CYS A 347 2.40 -8.24 -2.47
N GLY A 348 1.76 -9.38 -2.39
CA GLY A 348 0.83 -9.74 -1.33
C GLY A 348 1.02 -11.17 -0.85
N GLY A 349 0.55 -11.45 0.34
CA GLY A 349 0.56 -12.80 0.89
C GLY A 349 -0.03 -13.83 -0.05
N GLY A 350 0.49 -15.05 0.00
CA GLY A 350 0.08 -16.12 -0.89
C GLY A 350 0.73 -16.08 -2.29
N GLY A 351 1.86 -15.38 -2.44
CA GLY A 351 2.61 -15.35 -3.71
C GLY A 351 1.89 -14.60 -4.83
N GLN A 352 1.11 -13.58 -4.48
CA GLN A 352 0.35 -12.76 -5.43
C GLN A 352 0.98 -11.38 -5.62
N GLY A 353 0.71 -10.75 -6.75
CA GLY A 353 1.09 -9.38 -7.05
C GLY A 353 0.00 -8.65 -7.82
N ASP A 354 -0.12 -7.34 -7.58
CA ASP A 354 -0.98 -6.44 -8.33
C ASP A 354 -0.18 -5.25 -8.84
N ALA A 355 -0.61 -4.69 -9.97
CA ALA A 355 -0.02 -3.48 -10.54
C ALA A 355 -1.08 -2.60 -11.20
N LEU A 356 -0.86 -1.30 -11.14
CA LEU A 356 -1.70 -0.28 -11.77
C LEU A 356 -0.82 0.65 -12.60
N ILE A 357 -1.22 0.93 -13.83
CA ILE A 357 -0.57 1.92 -14.70
C ILE A 357 -1.46 3.16 -14.73
N LEU A 358 -0.85 4.30 -14.50
CA LEU A 358 -1.46 5.63 -14.50
C LEU A 358 -0.84 6.49 -15.58
N ARG A 359 -1.68 7.28 -16.26
CA ARG A 359 -1.26 8.31 -17.22
C ARG A 359 -1.76 9.66 -16.74
N ARG A 360 -0.89 10.67 -16.74
CA ARG A 360 -1.27 12.03 -16.39
C ARG A 360 -2.33 12.54 -17.36
N VAL A 361 -3.36 13.17 -16.81
CA VAL A 361 -4.31 13.96 -17.60
C VAL A 361 -3.73 15.37 -17.74
N GLY A 362 -3.64 15.85 -18.96
CA GLY A 362 -2.94 17.08 -19.35
C GLY A 362 -3.56 18.37 -18.88
#